data_66dbb288a6bd08bed6a6ffa8a3ca4e22
#
_entry.id   66dbb288a6bd08bed6a6ffa8a3ca4e22
#
_cell.length_a   1.000
_cell.length_b   1.000
_cell.length_c   1.000
_cell.angle_alpha   90.00
_cell.angle_beta   90.00
_cell.angle_gamma   90.00
#
_symmetry.space_group_name_H-M   'P 1'
#
loop_
_entity.id
_entity.type
_entity.pdbx_description
1 polymer ?
#
loop_
_entity_poly.entity_id
_entity_poly.type
_entity_poly.pdbx_seq_one_letter_code
_entity_poly.pdbx_strand_id
1 'polypeptide(L)'
;TERRNFYHKPVFNLNWDYKIDDKSSLSTVLYASTGNGGGTGGRGQRIRTDEGYIDYDAIYAYNLSTSGAGGNYAAEGGYVTRASMNMHNWLGAVSNYETQLSDNLTFNVGVDLRTYYGEHFRIVENFHGLTSWQENIRLRDQNSNHQTYGTYGTYKYVVATESMGANPWEATFNNFDEDQKIAYSNDERISYG
;
A
#
# COMPACT_ATOMS: atom_id res chain seq x y z
N THR A 1 11.97 10.75 -12.96
CA THR A 1 10.88 11.50 -12.30
C THR A 1 10.77 11.09 -10.84
N GLU A 2 10.65 12.07 -9.93
CA GLU A 2 10.49 11.83 -8.50
C GLU A 2 9.21 11.04 -8.15
N ARG A 3 8.18 11.22 -8.98
CA ARG A 3 6.86 10.62 -8.73
C ARG A 3 6.50 9.64 -9.83
N ARG A 4 6.26 8.39 -9.44
CA ARG A 4 5.73 7.32 -10.28
C ARG A 4 4.69 6.56 -9.48
N ASN A 5 3.61 6.18 -10.12
CA ASN A 5 2.62 5.28 -9.54
C ASN A 5 2.72 3.93 -10.24
N PHE A 6 2.63 2.87 -9.46
CA PHE A 6 2.61 1.50 -9.95
C PHE A 6 1.60 0.71 -9.14
N TYR A 7 0.88 -0.19 -9.80
CA TYR A 7 -0.15 -0.98 -9.14
C TYR A 7 -0.45 -2.24 -9.94
N HIS A 8 -0.54 -3.35 -9.22
CA HIS A 8 -0.98 -4.63 -9.77
C HIS A 8 -2.13 -5.15 -8.92
N LYS A 9 -3.29 -5.37 -9.54
CA LYS A 9 -4.51 -5.78 -8.85
C LYS A 9 -5.30 -6.80 -9.67
N PRO A 10 -4.90 -8.07 -9.66
CA PRO A 10 -5.73 -9.12 -10.24
C PRO A 10 -7.06 -9.23 -9.47
N VAL A 11 -8.11 -9.52 -10.23
CA VAL A 11 -9.46 -9.77 -9.72
C VAL A 11 -9.93 -11.10 -10.28
N PHE A 12 -10.41 -11.94 -9.40
CA PHE A 12 -11.07 -13.20 -9.74
C PHE A 12 -12.55 -13.10 -9.42
N ASN A 13 -13.41 -13.49 -10.34
CA ASN A 13 -14.85 -13.61 -10.14
C ASN A 13 -15.33 -14.99 -10.57
N LEU A 14 -16.16 -15.62 -9.76
CA LEU A 14 -16.91 -16.83 -10.10
C LEU A 14 -18.40 -16.47 -10.00
N ASN A 15 -19.07 -16.47 -11.14
CA ASN A 15 -20.50 -16.24 -11.24
C ASN A 15 -21.23 -17.57 -11.36
N TRP A 16 -22.27 -17.74 -10.56
CA TRP A 16 -23.12 -18.91 -10.58
C TRP A 16 -24.57 -18.51 -10.54
N ASP A 17 -25.31 -18.86 -11.60
CA ASP A 17 -26.74 -18.63 -11.73
C ASP A 17 -27.45 -19.97 -11.69
N TYR A 18 -28.45 -20.07 -10.81
CA TYR A 18 -29.23 -21.26 -10.61
C TYR A 18 -30.73 -20.95 -10.77
N LYS A 19 -31.35 -21.58 -11.77
CA LYS A 19 -32.78 -21.54 -11.96
C LYS A 19 -33.41 -22.61 -11.05
N ILE A 20 -34.10 -22.18 -10.01
CA ILE A 20 -34.76 -23.08 -9.04
C ILE A 20 -36.00 -23.68 -9.67
N ASP A 21 -36.84 -22.83 -10.26
CA ASP A 21 -38.05 -23.18 -11.01
C ASP A 21 -38.32 -22.10 -12.08
N ASP A 22 -39.51 -22.11 -12.72
CA ASP A 22 -39.87 -21.13 -13.76
C ASP A 22 -40.09 -19.73 -13.26
N LYS A 23 -40.25 -19.57 -11.93
CA LYS A 23 -40.52 -18.27 -11.29
C LYS A 23 -39.40 -17.80 -10.38
N SER A 24 -38.48 -18.70 -10.03
CA SER A 24 -37.48 -18.42 -9.00
C SER A 24 -36.07 -18.70 -9.49
N SER A 25 -35.17 -17.79 -9.16
CA SER A 25 -33.74 -17.90 -9.47
C SER A 25 -32.86 -17.43 -8.32
N LEU A 26 -31.64 -17.95 -8.28
CA LEU A 26 -30.59 -17.56 -7.38
C LEU A 26 -29.33 -17.24 -8.18
N SER A 27 -28.84 -16.02 -8.06
CA SER A 27 -27.57 -15.59 -8.65
C SER A 27 -26.57 -15.35 -7.54
N THR A 28 -25.37 -15.92 -7.69
CA THR A 28 -24.29 -15.78 -6.72
C THR A 28 -22.99 -15.43 -7.40
N VAL A 29 -22.28 -14.45 -6.87
CA VAL A 29 -20.94 -14.05 -7.31
C VAL A 29 -19.98 -14.21 -6.14
N LEU A 30 -18.96 -15.06 -6.32
CA LEU A 30 -17.80 -15.08 -5.44
C LEU A 30 -16.70 -14.25 -6.08
N TYR A 31 -16.06 -13.38 -5.32
CA TYR A 31 -14.95 -12.58 -5.82
C TYR A 31 -13.77 -12.54 -4.87
N ALA A 32 -12.59 -12.49 -5.43
CA ALA A 32 -11.36 -12.30 -4.72
C ALA A 32 -10.46 -11.32 -5.46
N SER A 33 -9.73 -10.51 -4.74
CA SER A 33 -8.75 -9.59 -5.30
C SER A 33 -7.59 -9.43 -4.33
N THR A 34 -6.38 -9.48 -4.86
CA THR A 34 -5.19 -9.04 -4.15
C THR A 34 -4.56 -7.91 -4.93
N GLY A 35 -4.12 -6.87 -4.25
CA GLY A 35 -3.55 -5.69 -4.91
C GLY A 35 -2.31 -5.20 -4.17
N ASN A 36 -1.24 -5.00 -4.93
CA ASN A 36 0.00 -4.41 -4.44
C ASN A 36 0.37 -3.25 -5.34
N GLY A 37 0.74 -2.15 -4.74
CA GLY A 37 1.19 -1.00 -5.49
C GLY A 37 1.62 0.14 -4.60
N GLY A 38 2.04 1.22 -5.22
CA GLY A 38 2.48 2.38 -4.48
C GLY A 38 2.74 3.59 -5.35
N GLY A 39 3.14 4.66 -4.69
CA GLY A 39 3.55 5.90 -5.34
C GLY A 39 4.87 6.38 -4.77
N THR A 40 5.83 6.66 -5.66
CA THR A 40 7.12 7.21 -5.25
C THR A 40 7.04 8.68 -4.94
N GLY A 41 8.00 9.17 -4.15
CA GLY A 41 8.17 10.57 -3.84
C GLY A 41 9.43 10.82 -3.04
N GLY A 42 9.96 12.03 -3.11
CA GLY A 42 11.15 12.39 -2.38
C GLY A 42 10.90 12.60 -0.88
N ARG A 43 11.91 12.29 -0.10
CA ARG A 43 11.98 12.55 1.34
C ARG A 43 13.34 13.14 1.69
N GLY A 44 13.33 14.22 2.47
CA GLY A 44 14.53 14.93 2.88
C GLY A 44 14.81 16.18 2.04
N GLN A 45 16.08 16.57 1.98
CA GLN A 45 16.55 17.81 1.35
C GLN A 45 16.50 17.73 -0.18
N ARG A 46 15.57 18.46 -0.81
CA ARG A 46 15.47 18.55 -2.26
C ARG A 46 16.41 19.64 -2.80
N ILE A 47 17.18 19.25 -3.80
CA ILE A 47 17.96 20.18 -4.61
C ILE A 47 17.31 20.26 -5.99
N ARG A 48 17.23 21.48 -6.53
CA ARG A 48 16.57 21.73 -7.82
C ARG A 48 17.51 22.48 -8.75
N THR A 49 17.32 22.24 -10.04
CA THR A 49 17.92 23.05 -11.10
C THR A 49 17.28 24.45 -11.14
N ASP A 50 17.87 25.37 -11.88
CA ASP A 50 17.32 26.72 -12.08
C ASP A 50 15.92 26.69 -12.75
N GLU A 51 15.63 25.65 -13.55
CA GLU A 51 14.33 25.44 -14.17
C GLU A 51 13.31 24.78 -13.20
N GLY A 52 13.72 24.45 -11.98
CA GLY A 52 12.86 23.89 -10.94
C GLY A 52 12.70 22.39 -10.92
N TYR A 53 13.42 21.65 -11.79
CA TYR A 53 13.45 20.19 -11.76
C TYR A 53 14.29 19.65 -10.60
N ILE A 54 14.04 18.41 -10.18
CA ILE A 54 14.90 17.74 -9.22
C ILE A 54 16.26 17.46 -9.85
N ASP A 55 17.31 17.98 -9.23
CA ASP A 55 18.70 17.76 -9.62
C ASP A 55 19.25 16.54 -8.87
N TYR A 56 19.15 15.37 -9.50
CA TYR A 56 19.62 14.13 -8.90
C TYR A 56 21.13 14.03 -8.78
N ASP A 57 21.88 14.67 -9.68
CA ASP A 57 23.34 14.66 -9.62
C ASP A 57 23.84 15.49 -8.44
N ALA A 58 23.26 16.68 -8.23
CA ALA A 58 23.54 17.50 -7.08
C ALA A 58 23.06 16.84 -5.76
N ILE A 59 21.93 16.15 -5.76
CA ILE A 59 21.45 15.36 -4.61
C ILE A 59 22.44 14.24 -4.29
N TYR A 60 22.90 13.51 -5.28
CA TYR A 60 23.86 12.41 -5.08
C TYR A 60 25.18 12.96 -4.50
N ALA A 61 25.72 14.02 -5.06
CA ALA A 61 26.93 14.66 -4.56
C ALA A 61 26.74 15.17 -3.11
N TYR A 62 25.60 15.78 -2.82
CA TYR A 62 25.24 16.22 -1.48
C TYR A 62 25.16 15.05 -0.49
N ASN A 63 24.46 14.00 -0.84
CA ASN A 63 24.32 12.80 0.00
C ASN A 63 25.70 12.20 0.32
N LEU A 64 26.59 12.07 -0.68
CA LEU A 64 27.95 11.57 -0.46
C LEU A 64 28.76 12.49 0.47
N SER A 65 28.62 13.81 0.33
CA SER A 65 29.38 14.79 1.13
C SER A 65 28.91 14.83 2.59
N THR A 66 27.62 14.55 2.83
CA THR A 66 27.02 14.59 4.15
C THR A 66 26.99 13.23 4.84
N SER A 67 27.20 12.13 4.09
CA SER A 67 27.22 10.77 4.64
C SER A 67 28.50 10.48 5.44
N GLY A 68 28.86 11.30 6.40
CA GLY A 68 30.03 11.04 7.26
C GLY A 68 30.20 9.56 7.64
N ALA A 69 31.23 9.19 8.32
CA ALA A 69 31.70 7.81 8.56
C ALA A 69 30.68 6.79 9.16
N GLY A 70 29.43 7.05 9.14
CA GLY A 70 28.36 6.16 9.59
C GLY A 70 27.15 6.11 8.67
N GLY A 71 27.06 6.98 7.66
CA GLY A 71 26.01 6.95 6.62
C GLY A 71 24.56 7.00 7.09
N ASN A 72 24.32 7.24 8.36
CA ASN A 72 22.98 7.25 8.96
C ASN A 72 22.41 8.67 8.92
N TYR A 73 21.35 8.86 8.19
CA TYR A 73 20.68 10.16 8.10
C TYR A 73 19.26 10.12 8.61
N ALA A 74 18.97 11.05 9.49
CA ALA A 74 17.61 11.46 9.76
C ALA A 74 17.01 12.09 8.49
N ALA A 75 15.70 12.10 8.37
CA ALA A 75 14.93 12.68 7.27
C ALA A 75 15.34 14.13 6.88
N GLU A 76 16.06 14.81 7.74
CA GLU A 76 16.49 16.19 7.61
C GLU A 76 17.91 16.35 7.05
N GLY A 77 18.71 15.29 7.07
CA GLY A 77 20.15 15.36 6.76
C GLY A 77 20.57 14.85 5.38
N GLY A 78 19.65 14.37 4.56
CA GLY A 78 19.91 13.84 3.23
C GLY A 78 18.65 13.77 2.38
N TYR A 79 18.70 13.04 1.27
CA TYR A 79 17.54 12.80 0.40
C TYR A 79 17.48 11.36 -0.06
N VAL A 80 16.29 10.78 0.00
CA VAL A 80 15.96 9.48 -0.58
C VAL A 80 14.70 9.57 -1.42
N THR A 81 14.55 8.68 -2.39
CA THR A 81 13.24 8.40 -2.97
C THR A 81 12.59 7.28 -2.18
N ARG A 82 11.39 7.52 -1.69
CA ARG A 82 10.56 6.56 -0.98
C ARG A 82 9.35 6.16 -1.81
N ALA A 83 8.78 4.99 -1.56
CA ALA A 83 7.46 4.62 -2.04
C ALA A 83 6.49 4.50 -0.87
N SER A 84 5.28 5.04 -1.03
CA SER A 84 4.13 4.76 -0.18
C SER A 84 3.41 3.56 -0.77
N MET A 85 3.43 2.44 -0.05
CA MET A 85 2.89 1.17 -0.48
C MET A 85 1.46 0.98 0.03
N ASN A 86 0.65 0.35 -0.79
CA ASN A 86 -0.71 -0.07 -0.46
C ASN A 86 -0.87 -1.53 -0.88
N MET A 87 -1.15 -2.39 0.08
CA MET A 87 -1.45 -3.79 -0.14
C MET A 87 -2.88 -4.06 0.30
N HIS A 88 -3.66 -4.72 -0.55
CA HIS A 88 -5.07 -4.96 -0.32
C HIS A 88 -5.45 -6.39 -0.64
N ASN A 89 -6.21 -7.01 0.25
CA ASN A 89 -6.82 -8.30 0.00
C ASN A 89 -8.34 -8.18 0.23
N TRP A 90 -9.09 -8.61 -0.78
CA TRP A 90 -10.54 -8.64 -0.76
C TRP A 90 -11.04 -10.05 -1.01
N LEU A 91 -12.02 -10.47 -0.25
CA LEU A 91 -12.77 -11.69 -0.51
C LEU A 91 -14.23 -11.39 -0.20
N GLY A 92 -15.13 -11.79 -1.10
CA GLY A 92 -16.54 -11.58 -0.87
C GLY A 92 -17.45 -12.49 -1.66
N ALA A 93 -18.71 -12.46 -1.27
CA ALA A 93 -19.80 -13.17 -1.92
C ALA A 93 -21.02 -12.26 -1.96
N VAL A 94 -21.60 -12.12 -3.14
CA VAL A 94 -22.90 -11.47 -3.33
C VAL A 94 -23.85 -12.53 -3.82
N SER A 95 -25.01 -12.64 -3.16
CA SER A 95 -26.05 -13.57 -3.59
C SER A 95 -27.40 -12.86 -3.63
N ASN A 96 -28.16 -13.13 -4.67
CA ASN A 96 -29.47 -12.54 -4.91
C ASN A 96 -30.47 -13.63 -5.26
N TYR A 97 -31.56 -13.67 -4.50
CA TYR A 97 -32.71 -14.50 -4.77
C TYR A 97 -33.83 -13.66 -5.33
N GLU A 98 -34.40 -14.10 -6.45
CA GLU A 98 -35.55 -13.49 -7.09
C GLU A 98 -36.65 -14.51 -7.29
N THR A 99 -37.90 -14.13 -7.02
CA THR A 99 -39.07 -14.96 -7.31
C THR A 99 -40.29 -14.13 -7.70
N GLN A 100 -41.01 -14.63 -8.71
CA GLN A 100 -42.28 -14.05 -9.14
C GLN A 100 -43.44 -14.56 -8.28
N LEU A 101 -43.96 -13.70 -7.40
CA LEU A 101 -45.08 -14.05 -6.49
C LEU A 101 -46.45 -14.03 -7.20
N SER A 102 -46.60 -13.16 -8.22
CA SER A 102 -47.78 -13.09 -9.08
C SER A 102 -47.40 -12.49 -10.43
N ASP A 103 -48.34 -12.39 -11.37
CA ASP A 103 -48.12 -11.81 -12.71
C ASP A 103 -47.58 -10.37 -12.66
N ASN A 104 -47.88 -9.64 -11.57
CA ASN A 104 -47.47 -8.24 -11.42
C ASN A 104 -46.57 -7.98 -10.21
N LEU A 105 -46.10 -9.02 -9.54
CA LEU A 105 -45.30 -8.85 -8.32
C LEU A 105 -44.08 -9.80 -8.32
N THR A 106 -42.91 -9.21 -8.30
CA THR A 106 -41.64 -9.90 -8.12
C THR A 106 -41.02 -9.53 -6.79
N PHE A 107 -40.61 -10.52 -6.03
CA PHE A 107 -39.83 -10.35 -4.79
C PHE A 107 -38.36 -10.61 -5.07
N ASN A 108 -37.51 -9.73 -4.54
CA ASN A 108 -36.08 -9.82 -4.68
C ASN A 108 -35.42 -9.53 -3.33
N VAL A 109 -34.47 -10.38 -2.94
CA VAL A 109 -33.68 -10.21 -1.71
C VAL A 109 -32.24 -10.64 -1.97
N GLY A 110 -31.30 -9.84 -1.51
CA GLY A 110 -29.89 -10.12 -1.67
C GLY A 110 -29.10 -9.97 -0.38
N VAL A 111 -27.92 -10.59 -0.37
CA VAL A 111 -26.93 -10.46 0.69
C VAL A 111 -25.55 -10.19 0.05
N ASP A 112 -24.80 -9.27 0.66
CA ASP A 112 -23.39 -8.97 0.33
C ASP A 112 -22.53 -9.22 1.57
N LEU A 113 -21.67 -10.22 1.48
CA LEU A 113 -20.70 -10.56 2.50
C LEU A 113 -19.30 -10.23 1.98
N ARG A 114 -18.54 -9.47 2.77
CA ARG A 114 -17.22 -9.02 2.32
C ARG A 114 -16.23 -8.96 3.48
N THR A 115 -15.01 -9.40 3.22
CA THR A 115 -13.86 -9.16 4.08
C THR A 115 -12.80 -8.39 3.33
N TYR A 116 -12.14 -7.49 4.01
CA TYR A 116 -11.05 -6.67 3.49
C TYR A 116 -9.92 -6.63 4.50
N TYR A 117 -8.70 -6.76 3.99
CA TYR A 117 -7.48 -6.46 4.71
C TYR A 117 -6.63 -5.51 3.88
N GLY A 118 -6.20 -4.41 4.48
CA GLY A 118 -5.32 -3.43 3.87
C GLY A 118 -4.10 -3.16 4.74
N GLU A 119 -2.94 -3.10 4.12
CA GLU A 119 -1.69 -2.72 4.74
C GLU A 119 -1.09 -1.53 4.01
N HIS A 120 -0.74 -0.48 4.76
CA HIS A 120 -0.18 0.77 4.24
C HIS A 120 1.13 1.08 4.95
N PHE A 121 2.23 1.18 4.18
CA PHE A 121 3.55 1.43 4.73
C PHE A 121 4.42 2.23 3.75
N ARG A 122 5.62 2.57 4.16
CA ARG A 122 6.61 3.23 3.31
C ARG A 122 7.91 2.44 3.33
N ILE A 123 8.59 2.49 2.18
CA ILE A 123 9.88 1.87 1.97
C ILE A 123 10.81 2.87 1.30
N VAL A 124 12.12 2.67 1.42
CA VAL A 124 13.09 3.39 0.61
C VAL A 124 13.22 2.69 -0.73
N GLU A 125 12.95 3.42 -1.82
CA GLU A 125 13.14 2.94 -3.18
C GLU A 125 14.57 3.18 -3.68
N ASN A 126 15.13 4.36 -3.39
CA ASN A 126 16.48 4.72 -3.81
C ASN A 126 17.15 5.62 -2.77
N PHE A 127 18.33 5.24 -2.36
CA PHE A 127 19.15 5.94 -1.37
C PHE A 127 19.98 7.09 -1.94
N HIS A 128 20.12 7.21 -3.26
CA HIS A 128 20.88 8.25 -3.93
C HIS A 128 22.28 8.47 -3.31
N GLY A 129 23.01 7.37 -3.08
CA GLY A 129 24.37 7.41 -2.53
C GLY A 129 24.49 7.38 -1.00
N LEU A 130 23.37 7.47 -0.25
CA LEU A 130 23.39 7.20 1.18
C LEU A 130 23.54 5.70 1.44
N THR A 131 24.15 5.35 2.56
CA THR A 131 24.31 3.96 3.02
C THR A 131 23.14 3.48 3.89
N SER A 132 22.38 4.43 4.47
CA SER A 132 21.21 4.13 5.27
C SER A 132 20.30 5.35 5.38
N TRP A 133 19.09 5.12 5.84
CA TRP A 133 18.10 6.15 6.14
C TRP A 133 17.52 5.94 7.53
N GLN A 134 17.49 6.99 8.32
CA GLN A 134 16.85 7.02 9.62
C GLN A 134 15.53 7.77 9.53
N GLU A 135 14.44 7.14 9.91
CA GLU A 135 13.12 7.75 9.97
C GLU A 135 12.58 7.69 11.40
N ASN A 136 11.96 8.78 11.83
CA ASN A 136 11.19 8.78 13.05
C ASN A 136 9.82 8.16 12.74
N ILE A 137 9.62 6.94 13.21
CA ILE A 137 8.36 6.23 13.02
C ILE A 137 7.43 6.46 14.20
N ARG A 138 6.18 6.71 13.88
CA ARG A 138 5.08 6.65 14.84
C ARG A 138 4.54 5.23 14.80
N LEU A 139 4.85 4.45 15.83
CA LEU A 139 4.26 3.13 15.98
C LEU A 139 2.78 3.30 16.33
N ARG A 140 1.92 2.54 15.64
CA ARG A 140 0.52 2.42 16.01
C ARG A 140 0.43 1.58 17.28
N ASP A 141 -0.30 2.04 18.25
CA ASP A 141 -0.73 1.18 19.35
C ASP A 141 -1.75 0.16 18.81
N GLN A 142 -1.34 -1.11 18.78
CA GLN A 142 -2.16 -2.20 18.25
C GLN A 142 -3.45 -2.45 19.04
N ASN A 143 -3.57 -1.87 20.24
CA ASN A 143 -4.70 -2.07 21.13
C ASN A 143 -5.80 -1.00 21.03
N SER A 144 -5.61 0.05 20.26
CA SER A 144 -6.61 1.10 20.11
C SER A 144 -7.23 1.11 18.73
N ASN A 145 -8.56 1.04 18.67
CA ASN A 145 -9.36 1.27 17.46
C ASN A 145 -9.27 2.72 16.96
N HIS A 146 -8.51 3.58 17.62
CA HIS A 146 -8.23 4.94 17.23
C HIS A 146 -6.75 5.10 16.90
N GLN A 147 -6.47 5.92 15.89
CA GLN A 147 -5.13 6.34 15.47
C GLN A 147 -4.41 7.11 16.60
N THR A 148 -4.07 6.45 17.67
CA THR A 148 -3.14 6.98 18.64
C THR A 148 -1.74 6.81 18.08
N TYR A 149 -1.19 7.91 17.59
CA TYR A 149 0.20 7.97 17.18
C TYR A 149 1.07 7.71 18.41
N GLY A 150 1.87 6.66 18.35
CA GLY A 150 2.77 6.27 19.43
C GLY A 150 3.75 7.37 19.84
N THR A 151 4.41 7.15 20.94
CA THR A 151 5.34 8.07 21.61
C THR A 151 6.40 8.58 20.63
N TYR A 152 6.60 9.89 20.56
CA TYR A 152 7.73 10.50 19.86
C TYR A 152 9.04 9.89 20.32
N GLY A 153 9.90 9.49 19.38
CA GLY A 153 11.27 9.09 19.68
C GLY A 153 11.68 7.68 19.29
N THR A 154 10.81 6.92 18.63
CA THR A 154 11.23 5.65 18.02
C THR A 154 11.78 5.90 16.63
N TYR A 155 13.06 5.59 16.45
CA TYR A 155 13.73 5.70 15.15
C TYR A 155 13.88 4.32 14.55
N LYS A 156 13.64 4.25 13.23
CA LYS A 156 13.93 3.06 12.44
C LYS A 156 15.04 3.38 11.44
N TYR A 157 15.95 2.44 11.30
CA TYR A 157 17.04 2.50 10.33
C TYR A 157 16.77 1.50 9.22
N VAL A 158 16.97 1.95 7.99
CA VAL A 158 16.96 1.09 6.81
C VAL A 158 18.29 1.26 6.10
N VAL A 159 18.97 0.16 5.81
CA VAL A 159 20.27 0.17 5.14
C VAL A 159 20.10 0.04 3.61
N ALA A 160 21.08 0.52 2.87
CA ALA A 160 21.03 0.57 1.41
C ALA A 160 20.80 -0.80 0.74
N THR A 161 21.28 -1.88 1.38
CA THR A 161 21.07 -3.25 0.91
C THR A 161 19.62 -3.73 1.02
N GLU A 162 18.80 -3.04 1.81
CA GLU A 162 17.39 -3.32 2.00
C GLU A 162 16.51 -2.50 1.03
N SER A 163 17.12 -1.67 0.20
CA SER A 163 16.37 -0.91 -0.79
C SER A 163 15.77 -1.84 -1.84
N MET A 164 14.60 -1.47 -2.31
CA MET A 164 13.87 -2.21 -3.35
C MET A 164 14.45 -1.94 -4.71
N GLY A 165 15.47 -1.79 -5.10
CA GLY A 165 15.86 -1.54 -6.48
C GLY A 165 14.88 -0.60 -7.25
N ALA A 166 15.34 0.01 -8.30
CA ALA A 166 14.60 1.04 -9.05
C ALA A 166 13.42 0.53 -9.90
N ASN A 167 13.06 -0.75 -9.82
CA ASN A 167 12.02 -1.33 -10.66
C ASN A 167 10.66 -1.39 -9.94
N PRO A 168 9.72 -0.48 -10.26
CA PRO A 168 8.39 -0.49 -9.63
C PRO A 168 7.62 -1.79 -9.88
N TRP A 169 7.93 -2.52 -10.95
CA TRP A 169 7.30 -3.78 -11.27
C TRP A 169 7.69 -4.88 -10.27
N GLU A 170 8.95 -4.96 -9.91
CA GLU A 170 9.42 -5.87 -8.86
C GLU A 170 8.75 -5.56 -7.53
N ALA A 171 8.55 -4.28 -7.22
CA ALA A 171 7.87 -3.84 -6.02
C ALA A 171 6.43 -4.37 -5.87
N THR A 172 5.74 -4.63 -6.99
CA THR A 172 4.36 -5.13 -6.94
C THR A 172 4.26 -6.61 -6.56
N PHE A 173 5.36 -7.35 -6.64
CA PHE A 173 5.41 -8.79 -6.35
C PHE A 173 6.21 -9.12 -5.09
N ASN A 174 6.94 -8.16 -4.53
CA ASN A 174 7.73 -8.38 -3.34
C ASN A 174 6.87 -8.35 -2.07
N ASN A 175 7.11 -9.30 -1.19
CA ASN A 175 6.75 -9.17 0.22
C ASN A 175 7.87 -8.40 0.91
N PHE A 176 7.49 -7.35 1.63
CA PHE A 176 8.45 -6.54 2.39
C PHE A 176 8.55 -7.03 3.81
N ASP A 177 9.77 -7.29 4.26
CA ASP A 177 10.04 -7.57 5.65
C ASP A 177 9.79 -6.31 6.51
N GLU A 178 9.47 -6.51 7.77
CA GLU A 178 9.22 -5.41 8.70
C GLU A 178 10.42 -4.44 8.80
N ASP A 179 11.64 -4.95 8.60
CA ASP A 179 12.86 -4.14 8.63
C ASP A 179 12.98 -3.19 7.44
N GLN A 180 12.32 -3.48 6.33
CA GLN A 180 12.30 -2.62 5.14
C GLN A 180 11.25 -1.49 5.24
N LYS A 181 10.26 -1.62 6.11
CA LYS A 181 9.20 -0.64 6.29
C LYS A 181 9.66 0.50 7.18
N ILE A 182 9.78 1.72 6.66
CA ILE A 182 10.32 2.90 7.37
C ILE A 182 9.27 3.80 8.01
N ALA A 183 8.05 3.69 7.63
CA ALA A 183 6.97 4.42 8.24
C ALA A 183 5.75 3.53 8.31
N TYR A 184 5.04 3.80 9.30
CA TYR A 184 3.88 3.20 9.86
C TYR A 184 3.02 2.38 8.89
N SER A 185 2.58 1.24 9.31
CA SER A 185 1.50 0.48 8.68
C SER A 185 0.16 0.86 9.31
N ASN A 186 -0.83 1.02 8.47
CA ASN A 186 -2.22 1.15 8.87
C ASN A 186 -2.93 -0.12 8.40
N ASP A 187 -3.09 -1.06 9.31
CA ASP A 187 -3.83 -2.28 9.01
C ASP A 187 -5.32 -2.01 9.20
N GLU A 188 -6.06 -2.11 8.12
CA GLU A 188 -7.51 -2.00 8.17
C GLU A 188 -8.14 -3.36 7.92
N ARG A 189 -8.96 -3.82 8.87
CA ARG A 189 -9.84 -4.96 8.68
C ARG A 189 -11.27 -4.49 8.71
N ILE A 190 -11.96 -4.73 7.62
CA ILE A 190 -13.39 -4.47 7.52
C ILE A 190 -14.08 -5.80 7.21
N SER A 191 -14.95 -6.23 8.12
CA SER A 191 -15.84 -7.35 7.90
C SER A 191 -17.26 -6.81 7.95
N TYR A 192 -18.01 -7.02 6.89
CA TYR A 192 -19.45 -6.76 6.84
C TYR A 192 -20.16 -8.09 6.72
N GLY A 193 -21.16 -8.29 7.56
CA GLY A 193 -22.11 -9.38 7.48
C GLY A 193 -23.52 -8.80 7.27
#